data_b21dd6e7ceeaef2b455dd4e5c9814355
#
_entry.id   b21dd6e7ceeaef2b455dd4e5c9814355
#
_cell.length_a   1.000
_cell.length_b   1.000
_cell.length_c   1.000
_cell.angle_alpha   90.00
_cell.angle_beta   90.00
_cell.angle_gamma   90.00
#
_symmetry.space_group_name_H-M   'P 1'
#
loop_
_entity.id
_entity.type
_entity.pdbx_description
1 polymer ?
#
loop_
_entity_poly.entity_id
_entity_poly.type
_entity_poly.pdbx_seq_one_letter_code
_entity_poly.pdbx_strand_id
1 'polypeptide(L)'
;LRQGVSQRLGIEYFDTKVNINDLGYLQRNDNFRIRSAHVRTSSGMSWARSNQFDVRGFVQKNAAGYFTGGGIYLTNRLTFNNLSSMTFVTSFTPKAYDDLNSFGNGTYRTAKRREVVMRYSSPSNIDLTFGGGVGLREEALGGNQIKIGGGVTWRPNDRFSAELKYSWADRKGW
;
A
#
# COMPACT_ATOMS: atom_id res chain seq x y z
N LEU A 1 16.27 3.37 16.28
CA LEU A 1 15.35 4.01 15.32
C LEU A 1 15.42 5.52 15.51
N ARG A 2 15.65 6.26 14.42
CA ARG A 2 15.76 7.71 14.45
C ARG A 2 14.35 8.30 14.63
N GLN A 3 14.12 9.06 15.69
CA GLN A 3 12.90 9.85 15.88
C GLN A 3 12.88 11.00 14.88
N GLY A 4 11.71 11.37 14.37
CA GLY A 4 11.61 12.55 13.54
C GLY A 4 10.38 12.58 12.66
N VAL A 5 10.27 13.69 11.95
CA VAL A 5 9.25 13.96 10.96
C VAL A 5 9.94 14.20 9.62
N SER A 6 9.46 13.54 8.57
CA SER A 6 9.88 13.77 7.19
C SER A 6 8.65 14.17 6.37
N GLN A 7 8.81 15.24 5.60
CA GLN A 7 7.78 15.72 4.67
C GLN A 7 8.36 15.81 3.28
N ARG A 8 7.59 15.41 2.28
CA ARG A 8 7.97 15.50 0.87
C ARG A 8 6.79 16.05 0.08
N LEU A 9 7.07 16.98 -0.81
CA LEU A 9 6.17 17.44 -1.84
C LEU A 9 6.86 17.24 -3.19
N GLY A 10 6.14 16.69 -4.16
CA GLY A 10 6.63 16.48 -5.51
C GLY A 10 5.59 16.96 -6.51
N ILE A 11 6.04 17.64 -7.55
CA ILE A 11 5.23 18.03 -8.70
C ILE A 11 5.92 17.44 -9.92
N GLU A 12 5.16 16.74 -10.75
CA GLU A 12 5.62 16.11 -11.98
C GLU A 12 4.74 16.56 -13.13
N TYR A 13 5.37 16.96 -14.20
CA TYR A 13 4.70 17.29 -15.44
C TYR A 13 5.42 16.64 -16.61
N PHE A 14 4.69 15.89 -17.41
CA PHE A 14 5.15 15.31 -18.67
C PHE A 14 4.22 15.77 -19.79
N ASP A 15 4.78 16.44 -20.77
CA ASP A 15 4.06 16.82 -21.99
C ASP A 15 3.76 15.58 -22.84
N THR A 16 2.72 15.67 -23.66
CA THR A 16 2.34 14.64 -24.63
C THR A 16 3.46 14.28 -25.62
N LYS A 17 4.40 15.21 -25.85
CA LYS A 17 5.56 15.04 -26.74
C LYS A 17 6.72 14.29 -26.11
N VAL A 18 6.73 14.11 -24.79
CA VAL A 18 7.79 13.38 -24.10
C VAL A 18 7.71 11.92 -24.50
N ASN A 19 8.71 11.43 -25.20
CA ASN A 19 8.86 10.02 -25.54
C ASN A 19 10.22 9.53 -25.07
N ILE A 20 10.24 8.80 -23.96
CA ILE A 20 11.43 8.14 -23.41
C ILE A 20 11.28 6.61 -23.43
N ASN A 21 10.45 6.10 -24.33
CA ASN A 21 10.16 4.66 -24.43
C ASN A 21 11.40 3.84 -24.82
N ASP A 22 12.40 4.43 -25.44
CA ASP A 22 13.68 3.78 -25.73
C ASP A 22 14.43 3.34 -24.45
N LEU A 23 14.11 3.96 -23.31
CA LEU A 23 14.57 3.57 -21.98
C LEU A 23 13.57 2.69 -21.22
N GLY A 24 12.45 2.36 -21.82
CA GLY A 24 11.50 1.34 -21.37
C GLY A 24 10.62 1.69 -20.16
N TYR A 25 10.44 2.97 -19.78
CA TYR A 25 9.81 3.22 -18.48
C TYR A 25 8.88 4.43 -18.33
N LEU A 26 8.31 4.98 -19.36
CA LEU A 26 7.27 6.00 -19.20
C LEU A 26 5.88 5.37 -19.29
N GLN A 27 5.21 5.20 -18.14
CA GLN A 27 3.83 4.69 -18.10
C GLN A 27 2.85 5.64 -18.77
N ARG A 28 3.13 6.96 -18.74
CA ARG A 28 2.26 7.99 -19.28
C ARG A 28 3.07 9.26 -19.58
N ASN A 29 2.92 9.78 -20.78
CA ASN A 29 3.59 10.99 -21.26
C ASN A 29 2.73 12.27 -21.18
N ASP A 30 1.43 12.19 -20.93
CA ASP A 30 0.52 13.33 -20.77
C ASP A 30 0.06 13.43 -19.32
N ASN A 31 0.95 13.84 -18.42
CA ASN A 31 0.70 13.72 -17.01
C ASN A 31 1.06 14.97 -16.22
N PHE A 32 0.12 15.45 -15.43
CA PHE A 32 0.36 16.37 -14.32
C PHE A 32 0.02 15.70 -13.02
N ARG A 33 1.00 15.56 -12.13
CA ARG A 33 0.85 14.90 -10.84
C ARG A 33 1.42 15.75 -9.70
N ILE A 34 0.64 15.89 -8.64
CA ILE A 34 1.11 16.41 -7.35
C ILE A 34 1.06 15.27 -6.36
N ARG A 35 2.13 15.07 -5.61
CA ARG A 35 2.22 14.06 -4.55
C ARG A 35 2.79 14.65 -3.28
N SER A 36 2.27 14.18 -2.14
CA SER A 36 2.79 14.53 -0.83
C SER A 36 3.00 13.27 0.02
N ALA A 37 3.96 13.33 0.92
CA ALA A 37 4.19 12.32 1.93
C ALA A 37 4.56 12.98 3.25
N HIS A 38 3.98 12.46 4.34
CA HIS A 38 4.30 12.83 5.71
C HIS A 38 4.59 11.54 6.48
N VAL A 39 5.79 11.44 7.01
CA VAL A 39 6.22 10.29 7.82
C VAL A 39 6.66 10.79 9.18
N ARG A 40 6.07 10.22 10.22
CA ARG A 40 6.46 10.47 11.61
C ARG A 40 6.92 9.17 12.25
N THR A 41 8.13 9.19 12.82
CA THR A 41 8.68 8.06 13.58
C THR A 41 8.85 8.49 15.03
N SER A 42 8.29 7.73 15.95
CA SER A 42 8.41 7.90 17.41
C SER A 42 8.99 6.63 18.00
N SER A 43 9.78 6.75 19.07
CA SER A 43 10.37 5.62 19.79
C SER A 43 10.40 5.89 21.29
N GLY A 44 10.63 4.85 22.09
CA GLY A 44 10.76 4.97 23.55
C GLY A 44 9.45 5.22 24.28
N MET A 45 8.33 4.80 23.72
CA MET A 45 7.03 4.82 24.43
C MET A 45 6.97 3.72 25.47
N SER A 46 6.20 3.91 26.56
CA SER A 46 6.06 2.91 27.64
C SER A 46 5.51 1.57 27.15
N TRP A 47 4.64 1.57 26.15
CA TRP A 47 3.93 0.39 25.62
C TRP A 47 4.46 -0.11 24.26
N ALA A 48 5.26 0.70 23.55
CA ALA A 48 5.80 0.32 22.26
C ALA A 48 7.24 0.85 22.09
N ARG A 49 8.07 0.05 21.45
CA ARG A 49 9.44 0.38 21.11
C ARG A 49 9.51 1.45 20.01
N SER A 50 8.63 1.36 19.03
CA SER A 50 8.54 2.34 17.95
C SER A 50 7.17 2.36 17.29
N ASN A 51 6.81 3.52 16.78
CA ASN A 51 5.66 3.73 15.91
C ASN A 51 6.11 4.54 14.69
N GLN A 52 5.82 4.04 13.51
CA GLN A 52 5.97 4.78 12.27
C GLN A 52 4.59 5.01 11.65
N PHE A 53 4.23 6.28 11.53
CA PHE A 53 3.01 6.75 10.90
C PHE A 53 3.37 7.41 9.56
N ASP A 54 2.82 6.89 8.46
CA ASP A 54 3.11 7.32 7.09
C ASP A 54 1.79 7.65 6.40
N VAL A 55 1.62 8.90 5.97
CA VAL A 55 0.49 9.35 5.16
C VAL A 55 1.01 9.86 3.83
N ARG A 56 0.47 9.32 2.75
CA ARG A 56 0.80 9.71 1.38
C ARG A 56 -0.46 10.06 0.63
N GLY A 57 -0.37 11.06 -0.22
CA GLY A 57 -1.44 11.42 -1.13
C GLY A 57 -0.90 11.86 -2.47
N PHE A 58 -1.69 11.63 -3.51
CA PHE A 58 -1.41 12.22 -4.82
C PHE A 58 -2.70 12.52 -5.56
N VAL A 59 -2.60 13.44 -6.49
CA VAL A 59 -3.62 13.74 -7.50
C VAL A 59 -2.96 13.81 -8.86
N GLN A 60 -3.65 13.32 -9.88
CA GLN A 60 -3.12 13.24 -11.24
C GLN A 60 -4.19 13.59 -12.25
N LYS A 61 -3.82 14.36 -13.28
CA LYS A 61 -4.64 14.69 -14.44
C LYS A 61 -3.86 14.44 -15.72
N ASN A 62 -4.57 14.14 -16.79
CA ASN A 62 -3.98 14.11 -18.14
C ASN A 62 -4.03 15.50 -18.80
N ALA A 63 -3.43 15.62 -19.98
CA ALA A 63 -3.40 16.86 -20.76
C ALA A 63 -4.80 17.36 -21.16
N ALA A 64 -5.77 16.46 -21.31
CA ALA A 64 -7.17 16.80 -21.56
C ALA A 64 -7.93 17.29 -20.30
N GLY A 65 -7.25 17.34 -19.13
CA GLY A 65 -7.84 17.81 -17.87
C GLY A 65 -8.62 16.75 -17.09
N TYR A 66 -8.71 15.52 -17.57
CA TYR A 66 -9.39 14.45 -16.85
C TYR A 66 -8.59 14.05 -15.60
N PHE A 67 -9.30 13.86 -14.51
CA PHE A 67 -8.73 13.26 -13.29
C PHE A 67 -8.47 11.77 -13.53
N THR A 68 -7.19 11.40 -13.72
CA THR A 68 -6.77 10.04 -14.08
C THR A 68 -6.27 9.22 -12.92
N GLY A 69 -6.13 9.81 -11.74
CA GLY A 69 -5.75 9.08 -10.55
C GLY A 69 -5.54 9.98 -9.34
N GLY A 70 -5.59 9.35 -8.19
CA GLY A 70 -5.36 10.03 -6.93
C GLY A 70 -5.77 9.16 -5.76
N GLY A 71 -5.39 9.56 -4.57
CA GLY A 71 -5.79 8.86 -3.37
C GLY A 71 -4.99 9.29 -2.16
N ILE A 72 -5.46 8.80 -1.02
CA ILE A 72 -4.80 8.94 0.27
C ILE A 72 -4.50 7.54 0.78
N TYR A 73 -3.27 7.34 1.24
CA TYR A 73 -2.73 6.09 1.74
C TYR A 73 -2.15 6.33 3.11
N LEU A 74 -2.59 5.57 4.08
CA LEU A 74 -2.12 5.63 5.45
C LEU A 74 -1.55 4.27 5.84
N THR A 75 -0.33 4.28 6.38
CA THR A 75 0.30 3.11 6.98
C THR A 75 0.73 3.45 8.38
N ASN A 76 0.30 2.66 9.35
CA ASN A 76 0.81 2.72 10.71
C ASN A 76 1.50 1.40 11.03
N ARG A 77 2.76 1.48 11.44
CA ARG A 77 3.55 0.32 11.85
C ARG A 77 4.01 0.50 13.29
N LEU A 78 3.59 -0.41 14.13
CA LEU A 78 3.95 -0.50 15.54
C LEU A 78 4.93 -1.65 15.74
N THR A 79 5.96 -1.41 16.54
CA THR A 79 6.81 -2.46 17.09
C THR A 79 6.69 -2.38 18.59
N PHE A 80 6.21 -3.45 19.22
CA PHE A 80 6.02 -3.53 20.66
C PHE A 80 7.34 -3.80 21.39
N ASN A 81 7.36 -3.63 22.71
CA ASN A 81 8.56 -3.81 23.51
C ASN A 81 9.07 -5.26 23.49
N ASN A 82 8.18 -6.23 23.31
CA ASN A 82 8.51 -7.65 23.13
C ASN A 82 8.95 -8.01 21.70
N LEU A 83 9.18 -7.03 20.82
CA LEU A 83 9.58 -7.18 19.41
C LEU A 83 8.48 -7.73 18.48
N SER A 84 7.27 -7.97 18.96
CA SER A 84 6.15 -8.22 18.05
C SER A 84 5.81 -6.95 17.27
N SER A 85 5.14 -7.09 16.12
CA SER A 85 4.78 -5.95 15.31
C SER A 85 3.34 -6.02 14.81
N MET A 86 2.75 -4.84 14.63
CA MET A 86 1.44 -4.67 14.04
C MET A 86 1.50 -3.62 12.93
N THR A 87 0.94 -3.93 11.78
CA THR A 87 0.84 -3.01 10.65
C THR A 87 -0.62 -2.82 10.30
N PHE A 88 -1.04 -1.57 10.26
CA PHE A 88 -2.34 -1.15 9.77
C PHE A 88 -2.15 -0.34 8.50
N VAL A 89 -2.88 -0.69 7.45
CA VAL A 89 -2.88 0.02 6.17
C VAL A 89 -4.31 0.36 5.81
N THR A 90 -4.56 1.60 5.45
CA THR A 90 -5.82 2.00 4.85
C THR A 90 -5.57 2.91 3.66
N SER A 91 -6.41 2.80 2.65
CA SER A 91 -6.37 3.70 1.51
C SER A 91 -7.75 4.06 1.02
N PHE A 92 -7.83 5.23 0.42
CA PHE A 92 -8.98 5.71 -0.31
C PHE A 92 -8.55 6.25 -1.67
N THR A 93 -9.11 5.69 -2.73
CA THR A 93 -8.92 6.14 -4.11
C THR A 93 -10.28 6.60 -4.63
N PRO A 94 -10.48 7.85 -5.00
CA PRO A 94 -11.73 8.35 -5.57
C PRO A 94 -11.98 7.77 -6.97
N LYS A 95 -13.16 8.00 -7.50
CA LYS A 95 -13.47 7.70 -8.91
C LYS A 95 -12.49 8.46 -9.81
N ALA A 96 -12.00 7.80 -10.85
CA ALA A 96 -11.05 8.37 -11.80
C ALA A 96 -11.41 7.94 -13.23
N TYR A 97 -10.82 8.59 -14.21
CA TYR A 97 -10.89 8.19 -15.61
C TYR A 97 -9.66 7.37 -15.99
N ASP A 98 -9.88 6.22 -16.60
CA ASP A 98 -8.80 5.40 -17.16
C ASP A 98 -8.88 5.43 -18.68
N ASP A 99 -7.84 5.94 -19.29
CA ASP A 99 -7.67 6.10 -20.72
C ASP A 99 -6.47 5.27 -21.26
N LEU A 100 -5.74 4.59 -20.39
CA LEU A 100 -4.61 3.74 -20.75
C LEU A 100 -5.01 2.27 -20.89
N ASN A 101 -5.79 1.74 -19.94
CA ASN A 101 -6.15 0.32 -19.92
C ASN A 101 -7.38 -0.01 -20.79
N SER A 102 -7.81 0.93 -21.61
CA SER A 102 -8.91 0.75 -22.57
C SER A 102 -8.47 0.09 -23.87
N PHE A 103 -7.16 -0.07 -24.08
CA PHE A 103 -6.59 -0.61 -25.32
C PHE A 103 -7.13 0.10 -26.60
N GLY A 104 -7.29 1.41 -26.55
CA GLY A 104 -7.79 2.22 -27.67
C GLY A 104 -9.31 2.35 -27.74
N ASN A 105 -10.07 1.73 -26.82
CA ASN A 105 -11.54 1.81 -26.80
C ASN A 105 -12.09 3.04 -26.06
N GLY A 106 -11.31 4.12 -25.98
CA GLY A 106 -11.72 5.36 -25.34
C GLY A 106 -11.42 5.38 -23.84
N THR A 107 -12.09 6.26 -23.13
CA THR A 107 -11.89 6.50 -21.69
C THR A 107 -13.07 5.95 -20.92
N TYR A 108 -12.81 5.17 -19.88
CA TYR A 108 -13.85 4.67 -18.96
C TYR A 108 -13.64 5.17 -17.54
N ARG A 109 -14.69 5.09 -16.73
CA ARG A 109 -14.67 5.58 -15.35
C ARG A 109 -14.52 4.41 -14.37
N THR A 110 -13.48 4.47 -13.56
CA THR A 110 -13.26 3.53 -12.46
C THR A 110 -14.08 3.91 -11.23
N ALA A 111 -14.53 2.92 -10.45
CA ALA A 111 -15.19 3.14 -9.18
C ALA A 111 -14.22 3.68 -8.12
N LYS A 112 -14.76 4.31 -7.08
CA LYS A 112 -13.97 4.57 -5.87
C LYS A 112 -13.55 3.24 -5.24
N ARG A 113 -12.39 3.25 -4.57
CA ARG A 113 -11.85 2.07 -3.87
C ARG A 113 -11.45 2.43 -2.46
N ARG A 114 -11.71 1.53 -1.55
CA ARG A 114 -11.23 1.58 -0.18
C ARG A 114 -10.51 0.28 0.12
N GLU A 115 -9.49 0.37 0.91
CA GLU A 115 -8.75 -0.79 1.38
C GLU A 115 -8.43 -0.61 2.86
N VAL A 116 -8.60 -1.68 3.62
CA VAL A 116 -8.16 -1.76 5.02
C VAL A 116 -7.45 -3.09 5.18
N VAL A 117 -6.23 -3.06 5.70
CA VAL A 117 -5.44 -4.25 5.98
C VAL A 117 -4.84 -4.14 7.37
N MET A 118 -4.95 -5.20 8.15
CA MET A 118 -4.29 -5.35 9.43
C MET A 118 -3.44 -6.60 9.42
N ARG A 119 -2.19 -6.50 9.89
CA ARG A 119 -1.25 -7.61 10.02
C ARG A 119 -0.61 -7.57 11.38
N TYR A 120 -0.40 -8.74 11.93
CA TYR A 120 0.36 -8.96 13.16
C TYR A 120 1.47 -9.96 12.89
N SER A 121 2.61 -9.77 13.56
CA SER A 121 3.72 -10.73 13.59
C SER A 121 4.25 -10.83 15.02
N SER A 122 4.42 -12.04 15.48
CA SER A 122 5.04 -12.34 16.77
C SER A 122 6.51 -11.88 16.79
N PRO A 123 7.17 -11.83 17.95
CA PRO A 123 8.62 -11.62 18.04
C PRO A 123 9.37 -12.61 17.14
N SER A 124 10.44 -12.15 16.50
CA SER A 124 11.28 -12.98 15.63
C SER A 124 12.40 -13.71 16.35
N ASN A 125 12.62 -13.40 17.62
CA ASN A 125 13.69 -13.94 18.48
C ASN A 125 13.26 -15.14 19.34
N ILE A 126 12.17 -15.80 18.98
CA ILE A 126 11.65 -16.98 19.63
C ILE A 126 11.59 -18.15 18.64
N ASP A 127 11.70 -19.37 19.13
CA ASP A 127 11.74 -20.57 18.29
C ASP A 127 10.44 -20.79 17.52
N LEU A 128 9.30 -20.39 18.07
CA LEU A 128 7.99 -20.48 17.45
C LEU A 128 7.46 -19.10 17.10
N THR A 129 7.57 -18.70 15.85
CA THR A 129 7.03 -17.43 15.36
C THR A 129 5.72 -17.64 14.64
N PHE A 130 4.81 -16.68 14.78
CA PHE A 130 3.53 -16.71 14.09
C PHE A 130 3.11 -15.31 13.64
N GLY A 131 2.32 -15.26 12.61
CA GLY A 131 1.78 -14.02 12.10
C GLY A 131 0.53 -14.24 11.28
N GLY A 132 -0.23 -13.18 11.08
CA GLY A 132 -1.42 -13.25 10.26
C GLY A 132 -1.98 -11.87 9.98
N GLY A 133 -3.00 -11.83 9.13
CA GLY A 133 -3.65 -10.60 8.78
C GLY A 133 -4.97 -10.79 8.08
N VAL A 134 -5.74 -9.71 8.08
CA VAL A 134 -7.01 -9.59 7.38
C VAL A 134 -6.95 -8.35 6.48
N GLY A 135 -7.52 -8.46 5.30
CA GLY A 135 -7.65 -7.37 4.34
C GLY A 135 -9.04 -7.31 3.75
N LEU A 136 -9.58 -6.11 3.66
CA LEU A 136 -10.83 -5.78 3.00
C LEU A 136 -10.53 -4.78 1.89
N ARG A 137 -11.02 -5.02 0.67
CA ARG A 137 -10.75 -4.18 -0.48
C ARG A 137 -11.96 -4.06 -1.40
N GLU A 138 -12.25 -2.85 -1.85
CA GLU A 138 -13.16 -2.58 -2.97
C GLU A 138 -12.39 -2.65 -4.30
N GLU A 139 -12.98 -3.18 -5.35
CA GLU A 139 -12.38 -3.36 -6.67
C GLU A 139 -12.68 -2.18 -7.61
N ALA A 140 -11.79 -1.93 -8.58
CA ALA A 140 -11.87 -0.78 -9.49
C ALA A 140 -13.08 -0.80 -10.42
N LEU A 141 -13.56 -1.98 -10.78
CA LEU A 141 -14.73 -2.18 -11.64
C LEU A 141 -16.00 -2.51 -10.86
N GLY A 142 -15.94 -2.42 -9.53
CA GLY A 142 -16.99 -2.84 -8.61
C GLY A 142 -16.68 -4.20 -7.98
N GLY A 143 -17.42 -4.51 -6.92
CA GLY A 143 -17.15 -5.71 -6.13
C GLY A 143 -16.23 -5.44 -4.93
N ASN A 144 -16.01 -6.49 -4.16
CA ASN A 144 -15.18 -6.45 -2.97
C ASN A 144 -14.37 -7.75 -2.80
N GLN A 145 -13.33 -7.68 -2.03
CA GLN A 145 -12.47 -8.80 -1.69
C GLN A 145 -12.18 -8.81 -0.18
N ILE A 146 -12.27 -9.99 0.39
CA ILE A 146 -11.81 -10.28 1.75
C ILE A 146 -10.64 -11.25 1.62
N LYS A 147 -9.55 -10.96 2.33
CA LYS A 147 -8.39 -11.84 2.44
C LYS A 147 -8.08 -12.09 3.91
N ILE A 148 -7.82 -13.35 4.25
CA ILE A 148 -7.34 -13.76 5.56
C ILE A 148 -6.14 -14.66 5.32
N GLY A 149 -5.06 -14.43 6.05
CA GLY A 149 -3.88 -15.28 5.94
C GLY A 149 -3.10 -15.29 7.23
N GLY A 150 -2.34 -16.35 7.43
CA GLY A 150 -1.48 -16.50 8.58
C GLY A 150 -0.46 -17.62 8.37
N GLY A 151 0.51 -17.68 9.25
CA GLY A 151 1.54 -18.70 9.22
C GLY A 151 2.20 -18.87 10.57
N VAL A 152 2.78 -20.02 10.74
CA VAL A 152 3.58 -20.40 11.91
C VAL A 152 4.89 -20.94 11.38
N THR A 153 5.99 -20.49 11.97
CA THR A 153 7.33 -20.99 11.69
C THR A 153 7.93 -21.49 12.99
N TRP A 154 8.37 -22.73 13.02
CA TRP A 154 9.04 -23.35 14.16
C TRP A 154 10.51 -23.63 13.81
N ARG A 155 11.42 -23.06 14.61
CA ARG A 155 12.89 -23.18 14.49
C ARG A 155 13.48 -23.56 15.83
N PRO A 156 13.43 -24.84 16.22
CA PRO A 156 13.97 -25.28 17.51
C PRO A 156 15.50 -25.21 17.59
N ASN A 157 16.18 -25.13 16.46
CA ASN A 157 17.63 -24.95 16.34
C ASN A 157 18.01 -24.44 14.95
N ASP A 158 19.28 -24.13 14.75
CA ASP A 158 19.80 -23.54 13.49
C ASP A 158 19.76 -24.50 12.28
N ARG A 159 19.56 -25.80 12.50
CA ARG A 159 19.56 -26.83 11.46
C ARG A 159 18.18 -27.24 10.98
N PHE A 160 17.13 -26.86 11.73
CA PHE A 160 15.77 -27.27 11.44
C PHE A 160 14.81 -26.10 11.41
N SER A 161 14.00 -26.02 10.37
CA SER A 161 12.91 -25.06 10.27
C SER A 161 11.71 -25.71 9.61
N ALA A 162 10.55 -25.59 10.24
CA ALA A 162 9.27 -25.99 9.67
C ALA A 162 8.36 -24.77 9.55
N GLU A 163 7.68 -24.64 8.43
CA GLU A 163 6.77 -23.53 8.17
C GLU A 163 5.42 -24.04 7.68
N LEU A 164 4.34 -23.51 8.26
CA LEU A 164 2.98 -23.74 7.81
C LEU A 164 2.36 -22.38 7.47
N LYS A 165 1.82 -22.23 6.25
CA LYS A 165 1.12 -21.04 5.80
C LYS A 165 -0.29 -21.39 5.37
N TYR A 166 -1.21 -20.49 5.67
CA TYR A 166 -2.59 -20.54 5.22
C TYR A 166 -2.98 -19.20 4.61
N SER A 167 -3.67 -19.23 3.49
CA SER A 167 -4.29 -18.04 2.89
C SER A 167 -5.63 -18.39 2.28
N TRP A 168 -6.59 -17.54 2.55
CA TRP A 168 -7.93 -17.63 1.99
C TRP A 168 -8.34 -16.27 1.44
N ALA A 169 -9.03 -16.27 0.32
CA ALA A 169 -9.56 -15.05 -0.29
C ALA A 169 -10.96 -15.34 -0.86
N ASP A 170 -11.91 -14.50 -0.51
CA ASP A 170 -13.22 -14.43 -1.15
C ASP A 170 -13.31 -13.13 -1.96
N ARG A 171 -13.72 -13.25 -3.20
CA ARG A 171 -13.84 -12.13 -4.13
C ARG A 171 -15.22 -12.16 -4.76
N LYS A 172 -15.96 -11.10 -4.50
CA LYS A 172 -17.27 -10.85 -5.13
C LYS A 172 -17.08 -9.71 -6.14
N GLY A 173 -17.28 -10.02 -7.37
CA GLY A 173 -17.16 -9.10 -8.50
C GLY A 173 -17.79 -9.75 -9.74
N TRP A 174 -17.72 -9.04 -10.84
CA TRP A 174 -18.21 -9.45 -12.15
C TRP A 174 -17.62 -10.78 -12.59
#